data_52ab3a83f61585cdd9880a100b20b2ca
#
_entry.id   52ab3a83f61585cdd9880a100b20b2ca
#
_cell.length_a   1.000
_cell.length_b   1.000
_cell.length_c   1.000
_cell.angle_alpha   90.00
_cell.angle_beta   90.00
_cell.angle_gamma   90.00
#
_symmetry.space_group_name_H-M   'P 1'
#
loop_
_entity.id
_entity.type
_entity.pdbx_description
1 polymer ?
#
loop_
_entity_poly.entity_id
_entity_poly.type
_entity_poly.pdbx_seq_one_letter_code
_entity_poly.pdbx_strand_id
1 'polypeptide(L)'
;MFVRDHLPRRSHGVARTLPDQRELVAAFGGHPSDTGEDHPLVAWARALAALHRQRHCDPLAAAGIDCRRAELVATIDKWVVEQLLGKRPVDHLRAESLGATVDRMAAAHVHASHLLHTAEKVSDARVHAAWYRLALLADEWTDLITGGVRETVRGRRPA
;
A
#
# COMPACT_ATOMS: atom_id res chain seq x y z
N MET A 1 51.59 0.16 12.12
CA MET A 1 50.43 -0.69 12.39
C MET A 1 49.21 0.24 12.40
N PHE A 2 48.60 0.46 11.23
CA PHE A 2 47.49 1.40 11.05
C PHE A 2 46.19 0.64 11.19
N VAL A 3 45.47 0.90 12.27
CA VAL A 3 44.08 0.47 12.45
C VAL A 3 43.20 1.36 11.56
N ARG A 4 42.68 0.80 10.49
CA ARG A 4 41.64 1.45 9.67
C ARG A 4 40.33 1.39 10.42
N ASP A 5 39.94 2.52 10.98
CA ASP A 5 38.58 2.77 11.43
C ASP A 5 37.59 2.54 10.29
N HIS A 6 36.81 1.45 10.38
CA HIS A 6 35.63 1.23 9.58
C HIS A 6 34.50 2.03 10.20
N LEU A 7 34.42 3.31 9.86
CA LEU A 7 33.19 4.08 10.05
C LEU A 7 32.09 3.42 9.22
N PRO A 8 30.94 3.10 9.83
CA PRO A 8 29.78 2.63 9.06
C PRO A 8 29.37 3.75 8.11
N ARG A 9 29.40 3.47 6.83
CA ARG A 9 28.83 4.35 5.80
C ARG A 9 27.39 4.61 6.18
N ARG A 10 27.09 5.83 6.62
CA ARG A 10 25.72 6.32 6.67
C ARG A 10 25.17 6.15 5.27
N SER A 11 24.31 5.18 5.09
CA SER A 11 23.47 5.04 3.90
C SER A 11 22.67 6.34 3.78
N HIS A 12 23.13 7.20 2.91
CA HIS A 12 22.43 8.42 2.52
C HIS A 12 21.06 7.98 2.02
N GLY A 13 20.02 8.56 2.61
CA GLY A 13 18.63 8.19 2.37
C GLY A 13 18.33 8.04 0.90
N VAL A 14 18.21 6.80 0.46
CA VAL A 14 17.44 6.48 -0.71
C VAL A 14 16.08 7.05 -0.42
N ALA A 15 15.65 8.07 -1.18
CA ALA A 15 14.26 8.52 -1.15
C ALA A 15 13.43 7.24 -1.28
N ARG A 16 12.77 6.85 -0.19
CA ARG A 16 12.01 5.59 -0.15
C ARG A 16 10.85 5.78 -1.11
N THR A 17 11.02 5.27 -2.31
CA THR A 17 9.96 5.22 -3.32
C THR A 17 8.81 4.39 -2.76
N LEU A 18 7.58 4.82 -3.03
CA LEU A 18 6.42 4.05 -2.67
C LEU A 18 6.46 2.67 -3.35
N PRO A 19 5.98 1.62 -2.68
CA PRO A 19 5.90 0.30 -3.28
C PRO A 19 4.99 0.33 -4.50
N ASP A 20 5.33 -0.45 -5.51
CA ASP A 20 4.50 -0.62 -6.68
C ASP A 20 3.28 -1.53 -6.39
N GLN A 21 2.37 -1.61 -7.34
CA GLN A 21 1.17 -2.45 -7.21
C GLN A 21 1.47 -3.93 -6.98
N ARG A 22 2.58 -4.45 -7.54
CA ARG A 22 2.97 -5.87 -7.41
C ARG A 22 3.45 -6.17 -5.99
N GLU A 23 4.22 -5.27 -5.42
CA GLU A 23 4.68 -5.37 -4.02
C GLU A 23 3.49 -5.34 -3.04
N LEU A 24 2.51 -4.46 -3.29
CA LEU A 24 1.29 -4.41 -2.47
C LEU A 24 0.45 -5.68 -2.60
N VAL A 25 0.21 -6.16 -3.82
CA VAL A 25 -0.57 -7.39 -4.05
C VAL A 25 0.11 -8.60 -3.44
N ALA A 26 1.43 -8.70 -3.52
CA ALA A 26 2.20 -9.75 -2.85
C ALA A 26 2.06 -9.67 -1.33
N ALA A 27 2.10 -8.45 -0.76
CA ALA A 27 1.89 -8.23 0.66
C ALA A 27 0.49 -8.67 1.13
N PHE A 28 -0.55 -8.38 0.36
CA PHE A 28 -1.92 -8.82 0.67
C PHE A 28 -2.04 -10.36 0.69
N GLY A 29 -1.29 -11.05 -0.17
CA GLY A 29 -1.19 -12.51 -0.19
C GLY A 29 -0.35 -13.10 0.94
N GLY A 30 0.29 -12.27 1.76
CA GLY A 30 1.15 -12.70 2.87
C GLY A 30 2.55 -13.14 2.43
N HIS A 31 2.96 -12.85 1.18
CA HIS A 31 4.30 -13.17 0.71
C HIS A 31 5.34 -12.25 1.35
N PRO A 32 6.51 -12.79 1.74
CA PRO A 32 7.62 -11.96 2.21
C PRO A 32 8.14 -11.07 1.07
N SER A 33 8.70 -9.91 1.42
CA SER A 33 9.34 -9.07 0.42
C SER A 33 10.70 -9.66 0.00
N ASP A 34 11.00 -9.61 -1.28
CA ASP A 34 12.25 -10.14 -1.85
C ASP A 34 13.51 -9.38 -1.39
N THR A 35 13.34 -8.20 -0.80
CA THR A 35 14.44 -7.29 -0.46
C THR A 35 14.93 -7.37 0.99
N GLY A 36 14.38 -8.27 1.80
CA GLY A 36 14.83 -8.52 3.18
C GLY A 36 14.51 -7.43 4.22
N GLU A 37 14.23 -6.20 3.80
CA GLU A 37 13.71 -5.13 4.63
C GLU A 37 12.33 -4.72 4.13
N ASP A 38 11.31 -4.98 4.92
CA ASP A 38 9.95 -4.57 4.59
C ASP A 38 9.83 -3.05 4.60
N HIS A 39 9.42 -2.49 3.48
CA HIS A 39 8.97 -1.10 3.45
C HIS A 39 7.79 -0.93 4.43
N PRO A 40 7.74 0.13 5.26
CA PRO A 40 6.66 0.28 6.25
C PRO A 40 5.26 0.12 5.67
N LEU A 41 5.02 0.68 4.49
CA LEU A 41 3.74 0.60 3.81
C LEU A 41 3.39 -0.84 3.40
N VAL A 42 4.37 -1.66 3.02
CA VAL A 42 4.19 -3.08 2.73
C VAL A 42 3.75 -3.85 3.99
N ALA A 43 4.36 -3.56 5.14
CA ALA A 43 3.97 -4.16 6.41
C ALA A 43 2.54 -3.78 6.81
N TRP A 44 2.15 -2.51 6.65
CA TRP A 44 0.78 -2.05 6.92
C TRP A 44 -0.23 -2.61 5.92
N ALA A 45 0.12 -2.74 4.65
CA ALA A 45 -0.71 -3.39 3.63
C ALA A 45 -1.02 -4.86 4.01
N ARG A 46 0.00 -5.58 4.46
CA ARG A 46 -0.16 -6.96 4.97
C ARG A 46 -1.09 -7.00 6.18
N ALA A 47 -0.95 -6.07 7.11
CA ALA A 47 -1.83 -5.97 8.28
C ALA A 47 -3.28 -5.64 7.90
N LEU A 48 -3.51 -4.74 6.95
CA LEU A 48 -4.85 -4.44 6.42
C LEU A 48 -5.51 -5.67 5.81
N ALA A 49 -4.79 -6.42 4.97
CA ALA A 49 -5.31 -7.65 4.39
C ALA A 49 -5.66 -8.70 5.46
N ALA A 50 -4.83 -8.83 6.50
CA ALA A 50 -5.10 -9.71 7.63
C ALA A 50 -6.39 -9.31 8.38
N LEU A 51 -6.62 -8.01 8.59
CA LEU A 51 -7.85 -7.50 9.21
C LEU A 51 -9.08 -7.77 8.35
N HIS A 52 -8.98 -7.61 7.03
CA HIS A 52 -10.08 -7.97 6.13
C HIS A 52 -10.40 -9.47 6.14
N ARG A 53 -9.39 -10.34 6.18
CA ARG A 53 -9.60 -11.78 6.36
C ARG A 53 -10.27 -12.10 7.70
N GLN A 54 -9.82 -11.49 8.78
CA GLN A 54 -10.41 -11.69 10.11
C GLN A 54 -11.87 -11.25 10.13
N ARG A 55 -12.21 -10.15 9.47
CA ARG A 55 -13.59 -9.65 9.37
C ARG A 55 -14.53 -10.64 8.68
N HIS A 56 -14.03 -11.37 7.69
CA HIS A 56 -14.78 -12.44 7.04
C HIS A 56 -15.06 -13.63 7.99
N CYS A 57 -14.09 -13.96 8.84
CA CYS A 57 -14.22 -15.11 9.75
C CYS A 57 -14.99 -14.79 11.02
N ASP A 58 -14.97 -13.53 11.47
CA ASP A 58 -15.62 -13.09 12.72
C ASP A 58 -16.40 -11.80 12.52
N PRO A 59 -17.66 -11.89 12.04
CA PRO A 59 -18.50 -10.71 11.86
C PRO A 59 -18.82 -9.97 13.17
N LEU A 60 -18.78 -10.65 14.33
CA LEU A 60 -19.05 -10.01 15.63
C LEU A 60 -17.93 -9.08 16.07
N ALA A 61 -16.71 -9.31 15.61
CA ALA A 61 -15.57 -8.45 15.87
C ALA A 61 -15.47 -7.26 14.90
N ALA A 62 -16.42 -7.09 13.97
CA ALA A 62 -16.33 -6.11 12.87
C ALA A 62 -16.04 -4.69 13.33
N ALA A 63 -16.67 -4.19 14.40
CA ALA A 63 -16.48 -2.83 14.89
C ALA A 63 -15.02 -2.59 15.35
N GLY A 64 -14.43 -3.51 16.09
CA GLY A 64 -13.04 -3.42 16.54
C GLY A 64 -12.04 -3.55 15.39
N ILE A 65 -12.36 -4.38 14.40
CA ILE A 65 -11.56 -4.54 13.19
C ILE A 65 -11.59 -3.26 12.36
N ASP A 66 -12.77 -2.67 12.16
CA ASP A 66 -12.94 -1.43 11.41
C ASP A 66 -12.22 -0.26 12.08
N CYS A 67 -12.21 -0.19 13.41
CA CYS A 67 -11.38 0.76 14.16
C CYS A 67 -9.88 0.60 13.86
N ARG A 68 -9.35 -0.60 13.93
CA ARG A 68 -7.92 -0.87 13.63
C ARG A 68 -7.57 -0.57 12.19
N ARG A 69 -8.48 -0.84 11.25
CA ARG A 69 -8.28 -0.45 9.85
C ARG A 69 -8.17 1.06 9.70
N ALA A 70 -9.07 1.81 10.33
CA ALA A 70 -9.04 3.28 10.31
C ALA A 70 -7.73 3.83 10.90
N GLU A 71 -7.21 3.24 11.96
CA GLU A 71 -5.92 3.60 12.55
C GLU A 71 -4.75 3.34 11.59
N LEU A 72 -4.74 2.20 10.89
CA LEU A 72 -3.72 1.89 9.88
C LEU A 72 -3.77 2.85 8.69
N VAL A 73 -4.96 3.16 8.20
CA VAL A 73 -5.16 4.16 7.13
C VAL A 73 -4.59 5.51 7.55
N ALA A 74 -4.90 5.98 8.75
CA ALA A 74 -4.37 7.23 9.27
C ALA A 74 -2.83 7.18 9.45
N THR A 75 -2.29 6.05 9.85
CA THR A 75 -0.84 5.84 9.99
C THR A 75 -0.13 5.92 8.65
N ILE A 76 -0.70 5.30 7.61
CA ILE A 76 -0.16 5.38 6.24
C ILE A 76 -0.18 6.82 5.76
N ASP A 77 -1.30 7.52 5.90
CA ASP A 77 -1.45 8.89 5.43
C ASP A 77 -0.49 9.84 6.15
N LYS A 78 -0.32 9.68 7.45
CA LYS A 78 0.65 10.44 8.25
C LYS A 78 2.08 10.19 7.77
N TRP A 79 2.45 8.93 7.56
CA TRP A 79 3.78 8.57 7.07
C TRP A 79 4.05 9.16 5.68
N VAL A 80 3.07 9.12 4.78
CA VAL A 80 3.18 9.70 3.43
C VAL A 80 3.44 11.21 3.54
N VAL A 81 2.70 11.92 4.38
CA VAL A 81 2.91 13.36 4.60
C VAL A 81 4.31 13.63 5.14
N GLU A 82 4.76 12.90 6.14
CA GLU A 82 6.05 13.13 6.80
C GLU A 82 7.24 12.80 5.92
N GLN A 83 7.16 11.71 5.13
CA GLN A 83 8.29 11.19 4.37
C GLN A 83 8.38 11.70 2.95
N LEU A 84 7.24 11.92 2.29
CA LEU A 84 7.20 12.30 0.88
C LEU A 84 6.97 13.79 0.67
N LEU A 85 6.17 14.40 1.51
CA LEU A 85 5.77 15.79 1.34
C LEU A 85 6.68 16.73 2.14
N GLY A 86 7.39 16.22 3.12
CA GLY A 86 8.44 16.88 3.86
C GLY A 86 8.10 18.29 4.33
N LYS A 87 8.48 19.30 3.60
CA LYS A 87 8.34 20.72 3.96
C LYS A 87 7.48 21.54 2.99
N ARG A 88 6.76 20.89 2.07
CA ARG A 88 5.92 21.61 1.11
C ARG A 88 4.45 21.50 1.48
N PRO A 89 3.70 22.62 1.49
CA PRO A 89 2.26 22.57 1.61
C PRO A 89 1.71 21.90 0.35
N VAL A 90 1.02 20.76 0.52
CA VAL A 90 0.50 20.00 -0.58
C VAL A 90 -1.01 20.06 -0.55
N ASP A 91 -1.55 21.02 -1.27
CA ASP A 91 -2.99 21.18 -1.39
C ASP A 91 -3.62 20.14 -2.36
N HIS A 92 -2.81 19.45 -3.15
CA HIS A 92 -3.30 18.62 -4.25
C HIS A 92 -3.45 17.11 -3.92
N LEU A 93 -2.78 16.59 -2.89
CA LEU A 93 -2.94 15.21 -2.44
C LEU A 93 -4.08 15.02 -1.42
N ARG A 94 -4.83 16.07 -1.13
CA ARG A 94 -5.93 16.02 -0.16
C ARG A 94 -7.20 15.34 -0.68
N ALA A 95 -7.32 15.15 -1.98
CA ALA A 95 -8.54 14.60 -2.55
C ALA A 95 -8.68 13.10 -2.30
N GLU A 96 -7.57 12.37 -2.22
CA GLU A 96 -7.59 10.92 -2.02
C GLU A 96 -6.50 10.48 -1.04
N SER A 97 -6.93 9.82 0.03
CA SER A 97 -6.04 9.19 1.00
C SER A 97 -5.37 7.97 0.36
N LEU A 98 -4.02 7.96 0.33
CA LEU A 98 -3.27 6.79 -0.11
C LEU A 98 -3.52 5.58 0.80
N GLY A 99 -3.68 5.82 2.10
CA GLY A 99 -4.05 4.78 3.06
C GLY A 99 -5.42 4.16 2.74
N ALA A 100 -6.40 4.97 2.39
CA ALA A 100 -7.72 4.47 1.98
C ALA A 100 -7.66 3.67 0.68
N THR A 101 -6.82 4.05 -0.26
CA THR A 101 -6.61 3.29 -1.50
C THR A 101 -6.00 1.93 -1.22
N VAL A 102 -4.96 1.85 -0.38
CA VAL A 102 -4.35 0.57 0.04
C VAL A 102 -5.38 -0.31 0.77
N ASP A 103 -6.22 0.27 1.64
CA ASP A 103 -7.29 -0.46 2.34
C ASP A 103 -8.32 -1.04 1.36
N ARG A 104 -8.75 -0.27 0.37
CA ARG A 104 -9.67 -0.75 -0.69
C ARG A 104 -9.05 -1.86 -1.53
N MET A 105 -7.76 -1.75 -1.87
CA MET A 105 -7.02 -2.79 -2.59
C MET A 105 -6.93 -4.07 -1.75
N ALA A 106 -6.62 -3.95 -0.47
CA ALA A 106 -6.55 -5.09 0.45
C ALA A 106 -7.92 -5.81 0.55
N ALA A 107 -9.01 -5.04 0.70
CA ALA A 107 -10.36 -5.57 0.71
C ALA A 107 -10.72 -6.32 -0.60
N ALA A 108 -10.39 -5.72 -1.74
CA ALA A 108 -10.65 -6.32 -3.04
C ALA A 108 -9.84 -7.61 -3.26
N HIS A 109 -8.57 -7.64 -2.83
CA HIS A 109 -7.73 -8.82 -2.90
C HIS A 109 -8.28 -9.96 -2.04
N VAL A 110 -8.65 -9.68 -0.80
CA VAL A 110 -9.20 -10.69 0.12
C VAL A 110 -10.52 -11.23 -0.42
N HIS A 111 -11.38 -10.36 -0.95
CA HIS A 111 -12.64 -10.78 -1.57
C HIS A 111 -12.43 -11.65 -2.81
N ALA A 112 -11.55 -11.25 -3.73
CA ALA A 112 -11.23 -12.01 -4.93
C ALA A 112 -10.64 -13.39 -4.59
N SER A 113 -9.72 -13.43 -3.62
CA SER A 113 -9.12 -14.68 -3.14
C SER A 113 -10.15 -15.60 -2.49
N HIS A 114 -11.06 -15.05 -1.70
CA HIS A 114 -12.15 -15.83 -1.09
C HIS A 114 -13.05 -16.44 -2.17
N LEU A 115 -13.49 -15.66 -3.15
CA LEU A 115 -14.30 -16.17 -4.26
C LEU A 115 -13.58 -17.25 -5.07
N LEU A 116 -12.29 -17.09 -5.33
CA LEU A 116 -11.51 -18.07 -6.06
C LEU A 116 -11.46 -19.42 -5.32
N HIS A 117 -11.35 -19.41 -4.00
CA HIS A 117 -11.29 -20.63 -3.18
C HIS A 117 -12.66 -21.26 -2.94
N THR A 118 -13.74 -20.51 -3.03
CA THR A 118 -15.11 -20.99 -2.75
C THR A 118 -15.94 -21.24 -4.01
N ALA A 119 -15.49 -20.77 -5.18
CA ALA A 119 -16.19 -20.97 -6.44
C ALA A 119 -16.02 -22.42 -6.92
N GLU A 120 -17.13 -23.02 -7.40
CA GLU A 120 -17.09 -24.35 -8.01
C GLU A 120 -16.30 -24.39 -9.32
N LYS A 121 -16.25 -23.28 -10.04
CA LYS A 121 -15.51 -23.11 -11.30
C LYS A 121 -14.71 -21.83 -11.30
N VAL A 122 -13.45 -21.91 -11.73
CA VAL A 122 -12.56 -20.74 -11.93
C VAL A 122 -13.16 -19.78 -12.97
N SER A 123 -13.98 -20.26 -13.90
CA SER A 123 -14.69 -19.45 -14.91
C SER A 123 -15.92 -18.73 -14.40
N ASP A 124 -16.18 -18.75 -13.08
CA ASP A 124 -17.31 -18.01 -12.49
C ASP A 124 -17.14 -16.50 -12.77
N ALA A 125 -18.20 -15.88 -13.31
CA ALA A 125 -18.22 -14.46 -13.63
C ALA A 125 -17.94 -13.57 -12.41
N ARG A 126 -18.29 -14.01 -11.20
CA ARG A 126 -18.02 -13.30 -9.94
C ARG A 126 -16.54 -13.28 -9.63
N VAL A 127 -15.82 -14.36 -9.90
CA VAL A 127 -14.35 -14.42 -9.74
C VAL A 127 -13.70 -13.44 -10.68
N HIS A 128 -14.06 -13.44 -11.95
CA HIS A 128 -13.52 -12.50 -12.94
C HIS A 128 -13.80 -11.05 -12.58
N ALA A 129 -15.03 -10.73 -12.16
CA ALA A 129 -15.42 -9.39 -11.75
C ALA A 129 -14.61 -8.90 -10.53
N ALA A 130 -14.36 -9.77 -9.55
CA ALA A 130 -13.59 -9.43 -8.36
C ALA A 130 -12.11 -9.15 -8.70
N TRP A 131 -11.48 -9.97 -9.53
CA TRP A 131 -10.11 -9.74 -9.98
C TRP A 131 -9.98 -8.50 -10.88
N TYR A 132 -10.97 -8.26 -11.73
CA TYR A 132 -11.03 -7.03 -12.54
C TYR A 132 -11.11 -5.78 -11.66
N ARG A 133 -11.93 -5.80 -10.62
CA ARG A 133 -12.01 -4.70 -9.64
C ARG A 133 -10.66 -4.44 -8.96
N LEU A 134 -9.95 -5.49 -8.55
CA LEU A 134 -8.62 -5.36 -7.98
C LEU A 134 -7.65 -4.72 -8.99
N ALA A 135 -7.69 -5.14 -10.25
CA ALA A 135 -6.85 -4.58 -11.29
C ALA A 135 -7.11 -3.08 -11.49
N LEU A 136 -8.37 -2.64 -11.48
CA LEU A 136 -8.71 -1.21 -11.55
C LEU A 136 -8.15 -0.41 -10.37
N LEU A 137 -8.23 -0.94 -9.17
CA LEU A 137 -7.66 -0.29 -7.98
C LEU A 137 -6.12 -0.26 -8.02
N ALA A 138 -5.50 -1.30 -8.57
CA ALA A 138 -4.05 -1.35 -8.76
C ALA A 138 -3.58 -0.31 -9.79
N ASP A 139 -4.34 -0.10 -10.85
CA ASP A 139 -4.08 0.97 -11.83
C ASP A 139 -4.27 2.35 -11.21
N GLU A 140 -5.34 2.56 -10.42
CA GLU A 140 -5.55 3.78 -9.63
C GLU A 140 -4.37 4.09 -8.71
N TRP A 141 -3.86 3.09 -7.99
CA TRP A 141 -2.66 3.23 -7.17
C TRP A 141 -1.45 3.68 -8.00
N THR A 142 -1.21 3.04 -9.13
CA THR A 142 -0.11 3.39 -10.04
C THR A 142 -0.24 4.82 -10.53
N ASP A 143 -1.44 5.27 -10.89
CA ASP A 143 -1.71 6.64 -11.33
C ASP A 143 -1.45 7.65 -10.21
N LEU A 144 -1.87 7.35 -8.98
CA LEU A 144 -1.66 8.22 -7.82
C LEU A 144 -0.16 8.40 -7.51
N ILE A 145 0.60 7.33 -7.47
CA ILE A 145 2.04 7.41 -7.17
C ILE A 145 2.86 8.00 -8.32
N THR A 146 2.43 7.83 -9.57
CA THR A 146 3.09 8.38 -10.76
C THR A 146 2.68 9.83 -11.01
N GLY A 147 1.42 10.17 -10.80
CA GLY A 147 0.88 11.53 -10.93
C GLY A 147 1.55 12.52 -9.97
N GLY A 148 1.77 12.12 -8.72
CA GLY A 148 2.52 12.90 -7.74
C GLY A 148 3.95 13.22 -8.17
N VAL A 149 4.59 12.34 -8.92
CA VAL A 149 5.93 12.56 -9.50
C VAL A 149 5.87 13.53 -10.68
N ARG A 150 4.83 13.47 -11.50
CA ARG A 150 4.68 14.38 -12.66
C ARG A 150 4.42 15.84 -12.26
N GLU A 151 3.69 16.09 -11.18
CA GLU A 151 3.45 17.45 -10.69
C GLU A 151 4.71 18.09 -10.09
N THR A 152 5.55 17.32 -9.40
CA THR A 152 6.83 17.83 -8.90
C THR A 152 7.80 18.21 -10.03
N VAL A 153 7.72 17.56 -11.19
CA VAL A 153 8.52 17.91 -12.38
C VAL A 153 7.96 19.14 -13.12
N ARG A 154 6.64 19.33 -13.16
CA ARG A 154 6.01 20.51 -13.77
C ARG A 154 6.19 21.80 -12.95
N GLY A 155 6.35 21.70 -11.64
CA GLY A 155 6.60 22.86 -10.76
C GLY A 155 8.00 23.47 -10.91
N ARG A 156 8.89 22.86 -11.69
CA ARG A 156 10.23 23.38 -12.00
C ARG A 156 10.26 23.99 -13.40
N ARG A 157 9.51 25.06 -13.64
CA ARG A 157 9.83 25.97 -14.75
C ARG A 157 10.98 26.88 -14.29
N PRO A 158 12.11 26.91 -15.00
CA PRO A 158 13.09 27.98 -14.78
C PRO A 158 12.48 29.32 -15.18
N ALA A 159 12.70 30.28 -14.36
CA ALA A 159 12.42 31.67 -14.69
C ALA A 159 13.28 32.15 -15.85
#